data_2621409cd1f9ccc848711ccc54488a29
#
_entry.id   2621409cd1f9ccc848711ccc54488a29
#
_cell.length_a   1.000
_cell.length_b   1.000
_cell.length_c   1.000
_cell.angle_alpha   90.00
_cell.angle_beta   90.00
_cell.angle_gamma   90.00
#
_symmetry.space_group_name_H-M   'P 1'
#
loop_
_entity.id
_entity.type
_entity.pdbx_description
1 polymer ?
#
loop_
_entity_poly.entity_id
_entity_poly.type
_entity_poly.pdbx_seq_one_letter_code
_entity_poly.pdbx_strand_id
1 'polypeptide(L)'
;GASKTLLVGYSPTDTTDDLKVTWQSSNENVAYVDASGTVFAVGEGVAIITATVGKNTAQSYVTVTLPYRAPSASLLFTFDDGRTSTLTLGASILSDYGFVGTAYVMSDPYFSSTGRFLNVSELDILYNYYGWDIGNHTESHLVLPSVLSSSDITYFTQQYLNTQNWLLANGWTRAAYHAAYPNGYYNEQLINILKSIGVDSARLYGANGLVPLPVNDFYRLSMVDLVSGVSVVKSYIDAAVSTGSTIILTGHDIGTSASDSISISAFQEICAYVLGYVDKDLLNVTTISDWFNSQL
;
A
#
# COMPACT_ATOMS: atom_id res chain seq x y z
N GLY A 1 21.48 -18.60 -12.26
CA GLY A 1 21.64 -18.08 -10.89
C GLY A 1 22.97 -17.37 -10.75
N ALA A 2 23.10 -16.48 -9.77
CA ALA A 2 24.38 -15.82 -9.46
C ALA A 2 25.37 -16.83 -8.89
N SER A 3 26.65 -16.67 -9.24
CA SER A 3 27.74 -17.49 -8.68
C SER A 3 28.96 -16.64 -8.35
N LYS A 4 29.77 -17.11 -7.40
CA LYS A 4 31.03 -16.47 -6.99
C LYS A 4 32.01 -17.53 -6.53
N THR A 5 33.26 -17.48 -7.06
CA THR A 5 34.33 -18.39 -6.63
C THR A 5 35.01 -17.84 -5.38
N LEU A 6 35.12 -18.68 -4.35
CA LEU A 6 35.89 -18.41 -3.15
C LEU A 6 37.34 -18.90 -3.36
N LEU A 7 38.28 -18.12 -2.83
CA LEU A 7 39.69 -18.48 -2.86
C LEU A 7 40.17 -18.80 -1.44
N VAL A 8 40.98 -19.84 -1.32
CA VAL A 8 41.65 -20.20 -0.06
C VAL A 8 43.06 -19.62 -0.06
N GLY A 9 43.36 -18.77 0.93
CA GLY A 9 44.71 -18.30 1.20
C GLY A 9 45.40 -19.16 2.25
N TYR A 10 46.68 -19.42 2.07
CA TYR A 10 47.51 -20.22 2.97
C TYR A 10 48.53 -19.33 3.65
N SER A 11 48.80 -19.61 4.93
CA SER A 11 49.88 -19.00 5.68
C SER A 11 50.56 -20.04 6.57
N PRO A 12 51.88 -20.27 6.43
CA PRO A 12 52.79 -19.62 5.47
C PRO A 12 52.52 -20.05 4.01
N THR A 13 52.94 -19.23 3.03
CA THR A 13 52.68 -19.43 1.59
C THR A 13 53.60 -20.48 0.96
N ASP A 14 54.64 -20.92 1.67
CA ASP A 14 55.65 -21.90 1.28
C ASP A 14 55.41 -23.30 1.87
N THR A 15 54.18 -23.61 2.28
CA THR A 15 53.84 -24.93 2.81
C THR A 15 54.03 -26.02 1.77
N THR A 16 54.55 -27.18 2.23
CA THR A 16 54.72 -28.42 1.43
C THR A 16 53.59 -29.42 1.69
N ASP A 17 52.57 -29.02 2.46
CA ASP A 17 51.44 -29.87 2.82
C ASP A 17 50.51 -30.13 1.63
N ASP A 18 49.72 -31.20 1.71
CA ASP A 18 48.66 -31.46 0.75
C ASP A 18 47.59 -30.37 0.84
N LEU A 19 47.52 -29.51 -0.18
CA LEU A 19 46.64 -28.37 -0.26
C LEU A 19 45.28 -28.73 -0.87
N LYS A 20 44.89 -30.00 -0.91
CA LYS A 20 43.57 -30.41 -1.39
C LYS A 20 42.49 -29.83 -0.51
N VAL A 21 41.73 -28.91 -1.08
CA VAL A 21 40.57 -28.26 -0.43
C VAL A 21 39.33 -29.10 -0.64
N THR A 22 38.59 -29.34 0.43
CA THR A 22 37.21 -29.84 0.36
C THR A 22 36.25 -28.74 0.80
N TRP A 23 35.10 -28.64 0.09
CA TRP A 23 34.13 -27.61 0.30
C TRP A 23 32.80 -28.22 0.77
N GLN A 24 32.09 -27.53 1.67
CA GLN A 24 30.77 -27.91 2.16
C GLN A 24 29.90 -26.68 2.42
N SER A 25 28.61 -26.78 2.08
CA SER A 25 27.61 -25.81 2.47
C SER A 25 26.82 -26.29 3.70
N SER A 26 26.48 -25.40 4.60
CA SER A 26 25.57 -25.67 5.71
C SER A 26 24.12 -25.83 5.28
N ASN A 27 23.75 -25.25 4.11
CA ASN A 27 22.40 -25.32 3.56
C ASN A 27 22.43 -25.19 2.03
N GLU A 28 22.36 -26.33 1.35
CA GLU A 28 22.40 -26.39 -0.12
C GLU A 28 21.09 -25.84 -0.78
N ASN A 29 20.01 -25.71 -0.03
CA ASN A 29 18.79 -25.05 -0.53
C ASN A 29 18.94 -23.53 -0.62
N VAL A 30 19.93 -22.95 0.07
CA VAL A 30 20.28 -21.51 -0.02
C VAL A 30 21.43 -21.32 -0.99
N ALA A 31 22.54 -22.04 -0.81
CA ALA A 31 23.69 -21.99 -1.70
C ALA A 31 24.42 -23.30 -1.66
N TYR A 32 24.84 -23.86 -2.82
CA TYR A 32 25.74 -24.98 -2.88
C TYR A 32 27.13 -24.54 -3.38
N VAL A 33 28.14 -25.33 -3.11
CA VAL A 33 29.53 -25.08 -3.54
C VAL A 33 30.07 -26.29 -4.27
N ASP A 34 30.75 -26.06 -5.40
CA ASP A 34 31.40 -27.13 -6.15
C ASP A 34 32.82 -27.42 -5.66
N ALA A 35 33.47 -28.44 -6.25
CA ALA A 35 34.83 -28.83 -5.89
C ALA A 35 35.89 -27.77 -6.20
N SER A 36 35.58 -26.78 -7.04
CA SER A 36 36.49 -25.68 -7.36
C SER A 36 36.36 -24.50 -6.37
N GLY A 37 35.41 -24.54 -5.44
CA GLY A 37 35.08 -23.44 -4.54
C GLY A 37 34.15 -22.42 -5.14
N THR A 38 33.49 -22.75 -6.27
CA THR A 38 32.46 -21.85 -6.84
C THR A 38 31.14 -22.08 -6.12
N VAL A 39 30.61 -21.02 -5.53
CA VAL A 39 29.33 -20.97 -4.81
C VAL A 39 28.25 -20.56 -5.76
N PHE A 40 27.14 -21.29 -5.78
CA PHE A 40 25.95 -21.00 -6.60
C PHE A 40 24.76 -20.72 -5.70
N ALA A 41 24.10 -19.59 -5.95
CA ALA A 41 22.87 -19.22 -5.27
C ALA A 41 21.70 -20.09 -5.75
N VAL A 42 20.93 -20.65 -4.79
CA VAL A 42 19.77 -21.52 -5.04
C VAL A 42 18.48 -20.88 -4.55
N GLY A 43 18.43 -20.43 -3.30
CA GLY A 43 17.26 -19.83 -2.67
C GLY A 43 17.65 -18.75 -1.66
N GLU A 44 16.68 -17.92 -1.29
CA GLU A 44 16.91 -16.84 -0.32
C GLU A 44 17.31 -17.40 1.06
N GLY A 45 18.22 -16.70 1.74
CA GLY A 45 18.66 -17.05 3.08
C GLY A 45 20.15 -16.88 3.30
N VAL A 46 20.66 -17.51 4.36
CA VAL A 46 22.09 -17.53 4.72
C VAL A 46 22.59 -18.96 4.74
N ALA A 47 23.74 -19.19 4.08
CA ALA A 47 24.50 -20.44 4.17
C ALA A 47 25.92 -20.15 4.60
N ILE A 48 26.54 -21.07 5.35
CA ILE A 48 27.96 -21.04 5.70
C ILE A 48 28.68 -22.00 4.77
N ILE A 49 29.62 -21.48 3.99
CA ILE A 49 30.51 -22.31 3.16
C ILE A 49 31.79 -22.55 3.92
N THR A 50 32.10 -23.80 4.13
CA THR A 50 33.29 -24.24 4.86
C THR A 50 34.30 -24.84 3.87
N ALA A 51 35.50 -24.31 3.88
CA ALA A 51 36.67 -24.91 3.24
C ALA A 51 37.49 -25.68 4.26
N THR A 52 37.92 -26.91 3.93
CA THR A 52 38.74 -27.78 4.81
C THR A 52 39.99 -28.22 4.08
N VAL A 53 41.15 -28.07 4.73
CA VAL A 53 42.45 -28.56 4.28
C VAL A 53 43.11 -29.30 5.45
N GLY A 54 43.24 -30.62 5.36
CA GLY A 54 43.74 -31.45 6.46
C GLY A 54 42.87 -31.31 7.72
N LYS A 55 43.40 -30.71 8.78
CA LYS A 55 42.66 -30.42 10.04
C LYS A 55 42.19 -28.99 10.17
N ASN A 56 42.51 -28.12 9.23
CA ASN A 56 42.24 -26.71 9.25
C ASN A 56 40.96 -26.39 8.47
N THR A 57 40.14 -25.50 8.99
CA THR A 57 38.89 -25.03 8.36
C THR A 57 38.84 -23.51 8.29
N ALA A 58 38.23 -23.02 7.22
CA ALA A 58 37.87 -21.61 7.09
C ALA A 58 36.38 -21.51 6.64
N GLN A 59 35.69 -20.46 7.08
CA GLN A 59 34.28 -20.30 6.80
C GLN A 59 33.99 -18.94 6.14
N SER A 60 33.01 -18.93 5.22
CA SER A 60 32.46 -17.73 4.62
C SER A 60 30.95 -17.75 4.73
N TYR A 61 30.38 -16.64 5.21
CA TYR A 61 28.93 -16.43 5.24
C TYR A 61 28.47 -15.95 3.86
N VAL A 62 27.53 -16.66 3.28
CA VAL A 62 26.92 -16.34 1.99
C VAL A 62 25.45 -16.00 2.25
N THR A 63 25.09 -14.74 1.98
CA THR A 63 23.70 -14.31 1.99
C THR A 63 23.22 -14.28 0.55
N VAL A 64 22.17 -15.03 0.27
CA VAL A 64 21.45 -14.98 -1.01
C VAL A 64 20.22 -14.13 -0.80
N THR A 65 20.14 -13.02 -1.51
CA THR A 65 18.97 -12.18 -1.60
C THR A 65 18.41 -12.30 -3.01
N LEU A 66 17.10 -12.51 -3.11
CA LEU A 66 16.44 -12.35 -4.41
C LEU A 66 16.49 -10.87 -4.79
N PRO A 67 16.66 -10.52 -6.09
CA PRO A 67 16.49 -9.14 -6.50
C PRO A 67 15.09 -8.69 -6.09
N TYR A 68 14.97 -7.58 -5.36
CA TYR A 68 13.67 -6.98 -5.07
C TYR A 68 12.93 -6.78 -6.41
N ARG A 69 11.91 -7.57 -6.64
CA ARG A 69 10.97 -7.33 -7.72
C ARG A 69 9.87 -6.47 -7.14
N ALA A 70 9.84 -5.20 -7.54
CA ALA A 70 8.72 -4.35 -7.19
C ALA A 70 7.41 -5.08 -7.56
N PRO A 71 6.41 -5.13 -6.67
CA PRO A 71 5.11 -5.70 -7.00
C PRO A 71 4.59 -5.10 -8.29
N SER A 72 4.07 -5.92 -9.17
CA SER A 72 3.58 -5.43 -10.47
C SER A 72 2.27 -4.67 -10.35
N ALA A 73 1.56 -4.83 -9.23
CA ALA A 73 0.29 -4.18 -8.94
C ALA A 73 0.28 -3.57 -7.53
N SER A 74 -0.55 -2.56 -7.32
CA SER A 74 -0.79 -1.94 -6.01
C SER A 74 -2.26 -2.00 -5.64
N LEU A 75 -2.55 -2.15 -4.34
CA LEU A 75 -3.89 -2.10 -3.80
C LEU A 75 -3.96 -1.07 -2.67
N LEU A 76 -4.96 -0.20 -2.75
CA LEU A 76 -5.28 0.77 -1.71
C LEU A 76 -6.65 0.44 -1.14
N PHE A 77 -6.74 0.27 0.19
CA PHE A 77 -8.02 0.28 0.89
C PHE A 77 -8.35 1.72 1.25
N THR A 78 -9.51 2.22 0.81
CA THR A 78 -9.97 3.58 1.10
C THR A 78 -11.37 3.57 1.71
N PHE A 79 -11.62 4.46 2.65
CA PHE A 79 -12.91 4.57 3.33
C PHE A 79 -13.34 6.03 3.36
N ASP A 80 -14.56 6.29 2.91
CA ASP A 80 -15.11 7.62 2.83
C ASP A 80 -15.87 8.02 4.08
N ASP A 81 -16.12 9.33 4.22
CA ASP A 81 -16.87 9.98 5.28
C ASP A 81 -16.22 9.95 6.68
N GLY A 82 -15.20 9.14 6.93
CA GLY A 82 -14.65 8.97 8.29
C GLY A 82 -15.64 8.32 9.25
N ARG A 83 -16.33 7.24 8.82
CA ARG A 83 -17.27 6.47 9.66
C ARG A 83 -16.56 5.82 10.83
N THR A 84 -17.23 5.72 12.00
CA THR A 84 -16.64 5.09 13.20
C THR A 84 -16.26 3.62 12.99
N SER A 85 -16.97 2.88 12.13
CA SER A 85 -16.63 1.50 11.78
C SER A 85 -15.29 1.38 11.05
N THR A 86 -14.79 2.44 10.44
CA THR A 86 -13.44 2.49 9.82
C THR A 86 -12.35 2.22 10.86
N LEU A 87 -12.43 2.83 12.05
CA LEU A 87 -11.49 2.55 13.13
C LEU A 87 -11.84 1.25 13.86
N THR A 88 -13.09 1.10 14.30
CA THR A 88 -13.48 0.03 15.23
C THR A 88 -13.43 -1.37 14.61
N LEU A 89 -13.60 -1.47 13.30
CA LEU A 89 -13.57 -2.72 12.55
C LEU A 89 -12.53 -2.69 11.42
N GLY A 90 -12.55 -1.66 10.57
CA GLY A 90 -11.69 -1.58 9.38
C GLY A 90 -10.20 -1.63 9.72
N ALA A 91 -9.74 -0.76 10.62
CA ALA A 91 -8.33 -0.69 11.00
C ALA A 91 -7.86 -1.96 11.73
N SER A 92 -8.69 -2.51 12.62
CA SER A 92 -8.38 -3.77 13.32
C SER A 92 -8.25 -4.92 12.33
N ILE A 93 -9.24 -5.09 11.44
CA ILE A 93 -9.21 -6.19 10.45
C ILE A 93 -8.01 -6.04 9.52
N LEU A 94 -7.77 -4.86 8.93
CA LEU A 94 -6.61 -4.68 8.06
C LEU A 94 -5.29 -4.94 8.78
N SER A 95 -5.16 -4.51 10.04
CA SER A 95 -3.98 -4.76 10.86
C SER A 95 -3.72 -6.25 11.10
N ASP A 96 -4.76 -7.08 11.25
CA ASP A 96 -4.64 -8.54 11.40
C ASP A 96 -3.98 -9.20 10.17
N TYR A 97 -4.09 -8.55 9.00
CA TYR A 97 -3.45 -8.98 7.74
C TYR A 97 -2.15 -8.22 7.44
N GLY A 98 -1.71 -7.32 8.33
CA GLY A 98 -0.55 -6.46 8.08
C GLY A 98 -0.78 -5.36 7.04
N PHE A 99 -2.03 -4.98 6.81
CA PHE A 99 -2.43 -3.99 5.82
C PHE A 99 -2.73 -2.62 6.47
N VAL A 100 -2.65 -1.60 5.64
CA VAL A 100 -2.97 -0.20 5.98
C VAL A 100 -4.08 0.32 5.07
N GLY A 101 -4.67 1.46 5.41
CA GLY A 101 -5.70 2.10 4.61
C GLY A 101 -5.58 3.62 4.54
N THR A 102 -6.52 4.23 3.84
CA THR A 102 -6.70 5.68 3.76
C THR A 102 -8.14 6.01 4.12
N ALA A 103 -8.34 6.93 5.06
CA ALA A 103 -9.66 7.46 5.40
C ALA A 103 -9.81 8.87 4.81
N TYR A 104 -10.81 9.07 3.93
CA TYR A 104 -11.19 10.40 3.46
C TYR A 104 -12.27 10.96 4.37
N VAL A 105 -11.98 12.09 5.00
CA VAL A 105 -12.78 12.62 6.10
C VAL A 105 -13.31 14.03 5.84
N MET A 106 -14.44 14.33 6.44
CA MET A 106 -15.03 15.66 6.50
C MET A 106 -14.56 16.40 7.74
N SER A 107 -14.30 17.70 7.62
CA SER A 107 -13.73 18.50 8.73
C SER A 107 -14.78 19.30 9.52
N ASP A 108 -16.05 19.36 9.08
CA ASP A 108 -17.08 20.04 9.84
C ASP A 108 -17.29 19.37 11.21
N PRO A 109 -17.16 20.10 12.34
CA PRO A 109 -17.33 19.55 13.69
C PRO A 109 -18.71 18.92 13.93
N TYR A 110 -19.73 19.26 13.13
CA TYR A 110 -21.04 18.64 13.23
C TYR A 110 -20.95 17.12 13.08
N PHE A 111 -20.19 16.61 12.12
CA PHE A 111 -20.08 15.17 11.86
C PHE A 111 -19.50 14.41 13.07
N SER A 112 -18.41 14.88 13.64
CA SER A 112 -17.79 14.25 14.80
C SER A 112 -18.67 14.28 16.07
N SER A 113 -19.61 15.23 16.16
CA SER A 113 -20.54 15.34 17.29
C SER A 113 -21.65 14.28 17.32
N THR A 114 -21.92 13.61 16.19
CA THR A 114 -23.02 12.66 16.05
C THR A 114 -22.71 11.26 16.60
N GLY A 115 -21.44 10.95 16.87
CA GLY A 115 -20.96 9.61 17.22
C GLY A 115 -20.99 8.59 16.08
N ARG A 116 -21.39 9.00 14.88
CA ARG A 116 -21.39 8.19 13.66
C ARG A 116 -20.06 8.31 12.90
N PHE A 117 -19.38 9.42 13.09
CA PHE A 117 -18.13 9.76 12.42
C PHE A 117 -17.00 9.90 13.44
N LEU A 118 -15.79 9.62 12.99
CA LEU A 118 -14.58 9.68 13.80
C LEU A 118 -14.32 11.10 14.31
N ASN A 119 -13.99 11.21 15.58
CA ASN A 119 -13.51 12.45 16.19
C ASN A 119 -11.97 12.56 16.05
N VAL A 120 -11.40 13.71 16.44
CA VAL A 120 -9.96 13.99 16.34
C VAL A 120 -9.11 12.92 17.03
N SER A 121 -9.48 12.48 18.24
CA SER A 121 -8.70 11.47 18.97
C SER A 121 -8.74 10.10 18.30
N GLU A 122 -9.86 9.75 17.67
CA GLU A 122 -10.00 8.50 16.92
C GLU A 122 -9.22 8.54 15.60
N LEU A 123 -9.19 9.71 14.93
CA LEU A 123 -8.36 9.92 13.75
C LEU A 123 -6.87 9.89 14.11
N ASP A 124 -6.46 10.42 15.27
CA ASP A 124 -5.10 10.29 15.77
C ASP A 124 -4.68 8.82 15.96
N ILE A 125 -5.60 7.96 16.42
CA ILE A 125 -5.34 6.53 16.53
C ILE A 125 -5.13 5.91 15.13
N LEU A 126 -5.98 6.23 14.16
CA LEU A 126 -5.79 5.75 12.78
C LEU A 126 -4.43 6.18 12.22
N TYR A 127 -4.07 7.46 12.39
CA TYR A 127 -2.87 8.04 11.80
C TYR A 127 -1.59 7.56 12.49
N ASN A 128 -1.54 7.64 13.83
CA ASN A 128 -0.32 7.43 14.60
C ASN A 128 -0.11 5.97 15.02
N TYR A 129 -1.18 5.23 15.31
CA TYR A 129 -1.07 3.85 15.77
C TYR A 129 -1.19 2.84 14.62
N TYR A 130 -2.20 3.01 13.76
CA TYR A 130 -2.41 2.10 12.62
C TYR A 130 -1.63 2.50 11.35
N GLY A 131 -1.03 3.68 11.31
CA GLY A 131 -0.25 4.15 10.15
C GLY A 131 -1.08 4.53 8.93
N TRP A 132 -2.39 4.73 9.09
CA TRP A 132 -3.29 5.09 8.00
C TRP A 132 -3.07 6.53 7.54
N ASP A 133 -3.36 6.78 6.28
CA ASP A 133 -3.51 8.13 5.76
C ASP A 133 -4.89 8.71 6.10
N ILE A 134 -4.92 10.03 6.29
CA ILE A 134 -6.17 10.79 6.43
C ILE A 134 -6.21 11.84 5.33
N GLY A 135 -7.16 11.68 4.40
CA GLY A 135 -7.32 12.50 3.21
C GLY A 135 -8.56 13.39 3.24
N ASN A 136 -8.68 14.23 2.24
CA ASN A 136 -9.67 15.32 2.15
C ASN A 136 -10.97 14.84 1.46
N HIS A 137 -12.11 14.95 2.20
CA HIS A 137 -13.44 14.67 1.65
C HIS A 137 -14.37 15.89 1.71
N THR A 138 -13.80 17.09 1.56
CA THR A 138 -14.43 18.40 1.77
C THR A 138 -14.83 18.66 3.24
N GLU A 139 -15.19 19.89 3.55
CA GLU A 139 -15.63 20.27 4.88
C GLU A 139 -16.98 19.64 5.25
N SER A 140 -17.96 19.70 4.35
CA SER A 140 -19.34 19.33 4.65
C SER A 140 -20.00 18.39 3.63
N HIS A 141 -19.21 17.63 2.86
CA HIS A 141 -19.69 16.62 1.89
C HIS A 141 -20.69 17.20 0.87
N LEU A 142 -20.33 18.29 0.23
CA LEU A 142 -21.24 19.00 -0.69
C LEU A 142 -21.45 18.27 -2.00
N VAL A 143 -22.67 18.40 -2.51
CA VAL A 143 -23.02 17.96 -3.86
C VAL A 143 -22.60 19.02 -4.88
N LEU A 144 -21.79 18.61 -5.86
CA LEU A 144 -21.32 19.48 -6.93
C LEU A 144 -22.44 19.76 -7.94
N PRO A 145 -22.79 21.03 -8.24
CA PRO A 145 -23.65 21.34 -9.36
C PRO A 145 -22.97 21.08 -10.71
N SER A 146 -23.74 20.87 -11.77
CA SER A 146 -23.22 20.54 -13.10
C SER A 146 -22.30 21.63 -13.69
N VAL A 147 -22.57 22.91 -13.35
CA VAL A 147 -21.76 24.07 -13.73
C VAL A 147 -21.59 24.96 -12.50
N LEU A 148 -20.35 25.37 -12.26
CA LEU A 148 -20.03 26.26 -11.13
C LEU A 148 -20.15 27.74 -11.56
N SER A 149 -20.93 28.50 -10.81
CA SER A 149 -20.89 29.97 -10.84
C SER A 149 -19.61 30.49 -10.16
N SER A 150 -19.32 31.77 -10.26
CA SER A 150 -18.15 32.37 -9.56
C SER A 150 -18.27 32.24 -8.04
N SER A 151 -19.47 32.29 -7.47
CA SER A 151 -19.71 32.06 -6.04
C SER A 151 -19.48 30.61 -5.66
N ASP A 152 -19.87 29.64 -6.51
CA ASP A 152 -19.64 28.23 -6.29
C ASP A 152 -18.13 27.92 -6.33
N ILE A 153 -17.39 28.49 -7.27
CA ILE A 153 -15.93 28.34 -7.35
C ILE A 153 -15.27 28.75 -6.02
N THR A 154 -15.63 29.93 -5.49
CA THR A 154 -15.10 30.36 -4.19
C THR A 154 -15.50 29.43 -3.07
N TYR A 155 -16.76 28.98 -3.04
CA TYR A 155 -17.28 28.11 -2.00
C TYR A 155 -16.63 26.72 -2.01
N PHE A 156 -16.53 26.07 -3.18
CA PHE A 156 -15.86 24.78 -3.30
C PHE A 156 -14.36 24.88 -3.01
N THR A 157 -13.71 25.96 -3.42
CA THR A 157 -12.31 26.21 -3.03
C THR A 157 -12.16 26.21 -1.51
N GLN A 158 -13.06 26.92 -0.81
CA GLN A 158 -13.01 27.00 0.65
C GLN A 158 -13.29 25.64 1.31
N GLN A 159 -14.23 24.85 0.78
CA GLN A 159 -14.54 23.52 1.29
C GLN A 159 -13.31 22.59 1.32
N TYR A 160 -12.52 22.57 0.25
CA TYR A 160 -11.30 21.77 0.20
C TYR A 160 -10.17 22.38 1.03
N LEU A 161 -10.00 23.72 1.00
CA LEU A 161 -8.97 24.40 1.80
C LEU A 161 -9.21 24.27 3.29
N ASN A 162 -10.46 24.38 3.76
CA ASN A 162 -10.78 24.23 5.19
C ASN A 162 -10.36 22.84 5.69
N THR A 163 -10.71 21.81 4.95
CA THR A 163 -10.32 20.45 5.32
C THR A 163 -8.82 20.24 5.22
N GLN A 164 -8.17 20.69 4.16
CA GLN A 164 -6.71 20.59 4.01
C GLN A 164 -5.98 21.26 5.17
N ASN A 165 -6.36 22.50 5.51
CA ASN A 165 -5.78 23.24 6.62
C ASN A 165 -6.05 22.57 7.97
N TRP A 166 -7.25 22.02 8.16
CA TRP A 166 -7.61 21.29 9.37
C TRP A 166 -6.78 20.00 9.52
N LEU A 167 -6.59 19.24 8.44
CA LEU A 167 -5.70 18.07 8.44
C LEU A 167 -4.27 18.44 8.83
N LEU A 168 -3.73 19.49 8.21
CA LEU A 168 -2.37 19.98 8.50
C LEU A 168 -2.24 20.49 9.94
N ALA A 169 -3.24 21.21 10.45
CA ALA A 169 -3.26 21.74 11.81
C ALA A 169 -3.27 20.65 12.90
N ASN A 170 -3.86 19.46 12.58
CA ASN A 170 -3.83 18.29 13.44
C ASN A 170 -2.57 17.43 13.26
N GLY A 171 -1.67 17.78 12.34
CA GLY A 171 -0.43 17.03 12.07
C GLY A 171 -0.62 15.83 11.14
N TRP A 172 -1.78 15.65 10.52
CA TRP A 172 -2.08 14.56 9.58
C TRP A 172 -1.66 14.97 8.16
N THR A 173 -0.35 14.99 7.94
CA THR A 173 0.25 15.62 6.75
C THR A 173 0.35 14.69 5.55
N ARG A 174 0.39 13.34 5.74
CA ARG A 174 0.69 12.39 4.67
C ARG A 174 -0.28 12.50 3.48
N ALA A 175 -1.60 12.55 3.73
CA ALA A 175 -2.59 12.62 2.66
C ALA A 175 -3.42 13.92 2.65
N ALA A 176 -2.95 15.00 3.29
CA ALA A 176 -3.67 16.28 3.33
C ALA A 176 -3.89 16.89 1.92
N TYR A 177 -3.08 16.51 0.95
CA TYR A 177 -3.16 16.94 -0.45
C TYR A 177 -3.79 15.90 -1.38
N HIS A 178 -4.42 14.86 -0.84
CA HIS A 178 -5.14 13.84 -1.60
C HIS A 178 -6.63 13.90 -1.27
N ALA A 179 -7.48 13.92 -2.29
CA ALA A 179 -8.91 14.08 -2.12
C ALA A 179 -9.73 12.89 -2.65
N ALA A 180 -10.94 12.74 -2.14
CA ALA A 180 -12.00 11.97 -2.76
C ALA A 180 -13.20 12.88 -3.05
N TYR A 181 -13.80 12.75 -4.22
CA TYR A 181 -14.95 13.56 -4.59
C TYR A 181 -16.21 13.06 -3.88
N PRO A 182 -16.92 13.92 -3.11
CA PRO A 182 -18.24 13.56 -2.56
C PRO A 182 -19.19 13.05 -3.65
N ASN A 183 -19.78 11.88 -3.43
CA ASN A 183 -20.62 11.16 -4.40
C ASN A 183 -19.96 10.91 -5.76
N GLY A 184 -18.66 11.06 -5.91
CA GLY A 184 -17.94 10.93 -7.17
C GLY A 184 -18.17 12.04 -8.18
N TYR A 185 -18.89 13.11 -7.82
CA TYR A 185 -19.18 14.21 -8.74
C TYR A 185 -17.97 15.13 -8.93
N TYR A 186 -17.56 15.30 -10.17
CA TYR A 186 -16.47 16.17 -10.59
C TYR A 186 -16.78 16.83 -11.95
N ASN A 187 -16.10 17.92 -12.24
CA ASN A 187 -16.02 18.54 -13.54
C ASN A 187 -14.67 19.26 -13.71
N GLU A 188 -14.38 19.77 -14.91
CA GLU A 188 -13.10 20.45 -15.17
C GLU A 188 -12.88 21.68 -14.29
N GLN A 189 -13.95 22.40 -13.93
CA GLN A 189 -13.84 23.57 -13.06
C GLN A 189 -13.36 23.17 -11.66
N LEU A 190 -13.93 22.07 -11.10
CA LEU A 190 -13.49 21.55 -9.79
C LEU A 190 -12.04 21.01 -9.85
N ILE A 191 -11.67 20.31 -10.91
CA ILE A 191 -10.28 19.85 -11.10
C ILE A 191 -9.32 21.05 -11.12
N ASN A 192 -9.68 22.15 -11.81
CA ASN A 192 -8.85 23.34 -11.83
C ASN A 192 -8.77 24.01 -10.44
N ILE A 193 -9.84 23.97 -9.65
CA ILE A 193 -9.81 24.40 -8.24
C ILE A 193 -8.78 23.55 -7.47
N LEU A 194 -8.89 22.22 -7.52
CA LEU A 194 -7.99 21.30 -6.80
C LEU A 194 -6.54 21.57 -7.17
N LYS A 195 -6.22 21.71 -8.45
CA LYS A 195 -4.89 22.06 -8.93
C LYS A 195 -4.40 23.40 -8.37
N SER A 196 -5.27 24.41 -8.31
CA SER A 196 -4.91 25.76 -7.86
C SER A 196 -4.59 25.85 -6.37
N ILE A 197 -5.11 24.90 -5.56
CA ILE A 197 -4.86 24.82 -4.12
C ILE A 197 -3.83 23.73 -3.75
N GLY A 198 -3.16 23.14 -4.74
CA GLY A 198 -2.08 22.19 -4.53
C GLY A 198 -2.51 20.78 -4.13
N VAL A 199 -3.76 20.38 -4.46
CA VAL A 199 -4.16 18.97 -4.31
C VAL A 199 -3.43 18.12 -5.35
N ASP A 200 -2.82 17.02 -4.95
CA ASP A 200 -1.98 16.17 -5.79
C ASP A 200 -2.79 15.10 -6.53
N SER A 201 -3.83 14.56 -5.90
CA SER A 201 -4.68 13.55 -6.53
C SER A 201 -6.12 13.59 -6.02
N ALA A 202 -7.04 13.09 -6.84
CA ALA A 202 -8.44 12.97 -6.48
C ALA A 202 -9.07 11.67 -7.02
N ARG A 203 -9.78 10.95 -6.14
CA ARG A 203 -10.43 9.67 -6.44
C ARG A 203 -11.91 9.89 -6.75
N LEU A 204 -12.37 9.19 -7.76
CA LEU A 204 -13.77 9.10 -8.16
C LEU A 204 -14.55 8.16 -7.22
N TYR A 205 -15.90 8.23 -7.31
CA TYR A 205 -16.80 7.22 -6.77
C TYR A 205 -17.88 6.90 -7.82
N GLY A 206 -18.34 5.64 -7.87
CA GLY A 206 -19.45 5.22 -8.74
C GLY A 206 -19.10 4.03 -9.63
N ALA A 207 -18.52 4.24 -10.80
CA ALA A 207 -18.22 3.14 -11.72
C ALA A 207 -16.92 2.41 -11.31
N ASN A 208 -17.00 1.08 -11.16
CA ASN A 208 -15.84 0.25 -10.89
C ASN A 208 -14.82 0.31 -12.02
N GLY A 209 -13.53 0.43 -11.68
CA GLY A 209 -12.43 0.48 -12.63
C GLY A 209 -11.07 0.40 -11.95
N LEU A 210 -10.04 0.09 -12.75
CA LEU A 210 -8.64 0.10 -12.32
C LEU A 210 -7.96 1.41 -12.70
N VAL A 211 -6.88 1.73 -12.02
CA VAL A 211 -5.96 2.82 -12.40
C VAL A 211 -4.81 2.19 -13.18
N PRO A 212 -4.73 2.40 -14.50
CA PRO A 212 -3.63 1.86 -15.31
C PRO A 212 -2.32 2.57 -14.99
N LEU A 213 -1.21 1.85 -15.14
CA LEU A 213 0.13 2.42 -15.00
C LEU A 213 0.84 2.53 -16.36
N PRO A 214 1.56 3.61 -16.64
CA PRO A 214 1.68 4.82 -15.84
C PRO A 214 0.36 5.59 -15.69
N VAL A 215 0.20 6.33 -14.59
CA VAL A 215 -1.02 7.10 -14.32
C VAL A 215 -1.13 8.27 -15.28
N ASN A 216 -2.22 8.34 -16.04
CA ASN A 216 -2.45 9.41 -17.01
C ASN A 216 -3.10 10.65 -16.40
N ASP A 217 -3.91 10.47 -15.36
CA ASP A 217 -4.65 11.56 -14.72
C ASP A 217 -4.86 11.28 -13.22
N PHE A 218 -4.11 11.95 -12.39
CA PHE A 218 -4.20 11.83 -10.94
C PHE A 218 -5.50 12.44 -10.35
N TYR A 219 -6.25 13.22 -11.11
CA TYR A 219 -7.50 13.83 -10.65
C TYR A 219 -8.75 12.99 -11.03
N ARG A 220 -8.55 11.82 -11.65
CA ARG A 220 -9.62 10.89 -12.03
C ARG A 220 -9.25 9.45 -11.70
N LEU A 221 -8.78 9.22 -10.46
CA LEU A 221 -8.43 7.88 -10.02
C LEU A 221 -9.70 7.02 -9.88
N SER A 222 -9.77 5.96 -10.67
CA SER A 222 -10.88 4.98 -10.62
C SER A 222 -10.83 4.17 -9.32
N MET A 223 -11.96 3.59 -8.95
CA MET A 223 -12.11 2.77 -7.75
C MET A 223 -12.92 1.50 -8.02
N VAL A 224 -12.94 0.59 -7.09
CA VAL A 224 -13.85 -0.57 -7.04
C VAL A 224 -14.58 -0.55 -5.70
N ASP A 225 -15.90 -0.55 -5.75
CA ASP A 225 -16.72 -0.48 -4.54
C ASP A 225 -16.73 -1.83 -3.81
N LEU A 226 -16.43 -1.82 -2.52
CA LEU A 226 -16.43 -3.01 -1.66
C LEU A 226 -17.82 -3.67 -1.57
N VAL A 227 -18.89 -2.88 -1.70
CA VAL A 227 -20.27 -3.42 -1.68
C VAL A 227 -20.73 -3.99 -3.02
N SER A 228 -19.91 -3.93 -4.07
CA SER A 228 -20.19 -4.61 -5.36
C SER A 228 -20.25 -6.13 -5.25
N GLY A 229 -19.84 -6.69 -4.10
CA GLY A 229 -19.83 -8.12 -3.80
C GLY A 229 -18.44 -8.75 -3.95
N VAL A 230 -18.18 -9.75 -3.11
CA VAL A 230 -16.86 -10.38 -2.97
C VAL A 230 -16.31 -10.91 -4.31
N SER A 231 -17.15 -11.58 -5.11
CA SER A 231 -16.72 -12.13 -6.41
C SER A 231 -16.32 -11.05 -7.41
N VAL A 232 -17.02 -9.93 -7.43
CA VAL A 232 -16.71 -8.78 -8.27
C VAL A 232 -15.38 -8.17 -7.85
N VAL A 233 -15.22 -7.90 -6.55
CA VAL A 233 -13.97 -7.33 -6.00
C VAL A 233 -12.77 -8.23 -6.32
N LYS A 234 -12.90 -9.56 -6.11
CA LYS A 234 -11.84 -10.54 -6.45
C LYS A 234 -11.48 -10.50 -7.94
N SER A 235 -12.45 -10.39 -8.83
CA SER A 235 -12.18 -10.32 -10.27
C SER A 235 -11.37 -9.08 -10.66
N TYR A 236 -11.61 -7.93 -10.00
CA TYR A 236 -10.81 -6.72 -10.20
C TYR A 236 -9.41 -6.82 -9.59
N ILE A 237 -9.26 -7.53 -8.45
CA ILE A 237 -7.93 -7.83 -7.88
C ILE A 237 -7.12 -8.69 -8.87
N ASP A 238 -7.73 -9.75 -9.42
CA ASP A 238 -7.08 -10.60 -10.43
C ASP A 238 -6.67 -9.81 -11.67
N ALA A 239 -7.56 -8.93 -12.14
CA ALA A 239 -7.29 -8.06 -13.27
C ALA A 239 -6.13 -7.08 -12.97
N ALA A 240 -6.10 -6.47 -11.78
CA ALA A 240 -5.01 -5.59 -11.37
C ALA A 240 -3.67 -6.32 -11.35
N VAL A 241 -3.61 -7.51 -10.75
CA VAL A 241 -2.41 -8.34 -10.71
C VAL A 241 -1.96 -8.74 -12.11
N SER A 242 -2.90 -9.15 -12.97
CA SER A 242 -2.58 -9.60 -14.34
C SER A 242 -2.05 -8.48 -15.23
N THR A 243 -2.50 -7.24 -15.01
CA THR A 243 -2.16 -6.07 -15.84
C THR A 243 -1.08 -5.17 -15.23
N GLY A 244 -0.68 -5.41 -13.97
CA GLY A 244 0.21 -4.51 -13.24
C GLY A 244 -0.43 -3.16 -12.91
N SER A 245 -1.77 -3.09 -12.85
CA SER A 245 -2.49 -1.85 -12.57
C SER A 245 -2.65 -1.63 -11.06
N THR A 246 -3.07 -0.43 -10.68
CA THR A 246 -3.49 -0.16 -9.30
C THR A 246 -5.00 -0.37 -9.15
N ILE A 247 -5.40 -1.03 -8.06
CA ILE A 247 -6.79 -1.14 -7.62
C ILE A 247 -7.00 -0.32 -6.35
N ILE A 248 -8.00 0.56 -6.36
CA ILE A 248 -8.43 1.32 -5.17
C ILE A 248 -9.77 0.73 -4.74
N LEU A 249 -9.77 -0.02 -3.64
CA LEU A 249 -10.98 -0.53 -3.02
C LEU A 249 -11.58 0.55 -2.14
N THR A 250 -12.85 0.85 -2.33
CA THR A 250 -13.54 1.92 -1.58
C THR A 250 -14.75 1.39 -0.84
N GLY A 251 -14.91 1.79 0.41
CA GLY A 251 -16.05 1.51 1.25
C GLY A 251 -16.43 2.70 2.13
N HIS A 252 -17.54 2.57 2.86
CA HIS A 252 -17.99 3.53 3.86
C HIS A 252 -18.09 2.86 5.23
N ASP A 253 -19.07 1.99 5.42
CA ASP A 253 -19.30 1.28 6.67
C ASP A 253 -18.90 -0.20 6.61
N ILE A 254 -18.53 -0.78 7.75
CA ILE A 254 -18.22 -2.20 7.90
C ILE A 254 -19.07 -2.75 9.04
N GLY A 255 -19.77 -3.87 8.78
CA GLY A 255 -20.52 -4.61 9.81
C GLY A 255 -21.74 -3.89 10.38
N THR A 256 -22.23 -2.83 9.71
CA THR A 256 -23.43 -2.09 10.08
C THR A 256 -24.62 -2.49 9.23
N SER A 257 -25.82 -1.98 9.55
CA SER A 257 -27.04 -2.17 8.76
C SER A 257 -27.20 -1.13 7.63
N ALA A 258 -26.23 -0.25 7.42
CA ALA A 258 -26.27 0.74 6.35
C ALA A 258 -26.20 0.06 4.97
N SER A 259 -26.84 0.65 3.96
CA SER A 259 -26.88 0.09 2.59
C SER A 259 -25.53 0.11 1.89
N ASP A 260 -24.62 0.97 2.35
CA ASP A 260 -23.24 1.15 1.90
C ASP A 260 -22.22 0.42 2.80
N SER A 261 -22.71 -0.54 3.61
CA SER A 261 -21.89 -1.34 4.52
C SER A 261 -21.53 -2.69 3.94
N ILE A 262 -20.24 -3.04 3.99
CA ILE A 262 -19.79 -4.41 3.75
C ILE A 262 -19.88 -5.24 5.04
N SER A 263 -20.29 -6.51 4.97
CA SER A 263 -20.27 -7.39 6.14
C SER A 263 -18.83 -7.69 6.59
N ILE A 264 -18.63 -7.91 7.89
CA ILE A 264 -17.33 -8.26 8.46
C ILE A 264 -16.73 -9.48 7.74
N SER A 265 -17.54 -10.55 7.56
CA SER A 265 -17.07 -11.77 6.90
C SER A 265 -16.66 -11.56 5.45
N ALA A 266 -17.41 -10.75 4.69
CA ALA A 266 -17.07 -10.42 3.30
C ALA A 266 -15.77 -9.59 3.23
N PHE A 267 -15.59 -8.64 4.15
CA PHE A 267 -14.36 -7.84 4.20
C PHE A 267 -13.14 -8.69 4.55
N GLN A 268 -13.26 -9.56 5.55
CA GLN A 268 -12.20 -10.52 5.91
C GLN A 268 -11.88 -11.49 4.76
N GLU A 269 -12.88 -11.94 4.01
CA GLU A 269 -12.68 -12.81 2.85
C GLU A 269 -11.89 -12.07 1.74
N ILE A 270 -12.15 -10.79 1.52
CA ILE A 270 -11.38 -9.96 0.58
C ILE A 270 -9.93 -9.79 1.09
N CYS A 271 -9.74 -9.47 2.37
CA CYS A 271 -8.40 -9.31 2.96
C CYS A 271 -7.57 -10.61 2.85
N ALA A 272 -8.17 -11.76 3.15
CA ALA A 272 -7.50 -13.05 2.99
C ALA A 272 -7.13 -13.35 1.53
N TYR A 273 -7.98 -12.95 0.58
CA TYR A 273 -7.71 -13.10 -0.84
C TYR A 273 -6.54 -12.22 -1.29
N VAL A 274 -6.49 -10.96 -0.84
CA VAL A 274 -5.39 -10.01 -1.08
C VAL A 274 -4.08 -10.57 -0.53
N LEU A 275 -4.09 -11.10 0.72
CA LEU A 275 -2.91 -11.69 1.35
C LEU A 275 -2.30 -12.79 0.49
N GLY A 276 -3.12 -13.63 -0.15
CA GLY A 276 -2.64 -14.68 -1.05
C GLY A 276 -1.86 -14.19 -2.27
N TYR A 277 -1.98 -12.93 -2.66
CA TYR A 277 -1.16 -12.27 -3.69
C TYR A 277 0.03 -11.55 -3.08
N VAL A 278 -0.13 -10.94 -1.90
CA VAL A 278 0.96 -10.27 -1.17
C VAL A 278 2.05 -11.28 -0.79
N ASP A 279 1.68 -12.45 -0.28
CA ASP A 279 2.61 -13.55 0.06
C ASP A 279 3.41 -14.08 -1.14
N LYS A 280 2.93 -13.83 -2.36
CA LYS A 280 3.61 -14.18 -3.62
C LYS A 280 4.37 -13.02 -4.24
N ASP A 281 4.41 -11.87 -3.59
CA ASP A 281 5.06 -10.65 -4.07
C ASP A 281 4.47 -10.14 -5.43
N LEU A 282 3.19 -10.38 -5.63
CA LEU A 282 2.45 -9.99 -6.85
C LEU A 282 1.59 -8.73 -6.66
N LEU A 283 1.30 -8.38 -5.41
CA LEU A 283 0.46 -7.23 -5.04
C LEU A 283 1.03 -6.56 -3.80
N ASN A 284 1.09 -5.23 -3.80
CA ASN A 284 1.49 -4.43 -2.65
C ASN A 284 0.29 -3.67 -2.11
N VAL A 285 0.04 -3.77 -0.79
CA VAL A 285 -0.97 -2.96 -0.10
C VAL A 285 -0.31 -1.73 0.47
N THR A 286 -0.84 -0.55 0.15
CA THR A 286 -0.21 0.73 0.50
C THR A 286 -1.26 1.83 0.75
N THR A 287 -0.85 2.96 1.32
CA THR A 287 -1.69 4.15 1.46
C THR A 287 -1.66 5.01 0.19
N ILE A 288 -2.55 6.02 0.11
CA ILE A 288 -2.59 6.91 -1.06
C ILE A 288 -1.31 7.74 -1.20
N SER A 289 -0.75 8.22 -0.09
CA SER A 289 0.47 9.05 -0.13
C SER A 289 1.69 8.25 -0.55
N ASP A 290 1.89 7.07 0.00
CA ASP A 290 3.01 6.19 -0.35
C ASP A 290 2.89 5.70 -1.80
N TRP A 291 1.68 5.33 -2.22
CA TRP A 291 1.42 4.96 -3.60
C TRP A 291 1.72 6.12 -4.56
N PHE A 292 1.18 7.32 -4.28
CA PHE A 292 1.41 8.50 -5.14
C PHE A 292 2.90 8.80 -5.29
N ASN A 293 3.64 8.82 -4.17
CA ASN A 293 5.09 9.05 -4.18
C ASN A 293 5.85 8.00 -5.01
N SER A 294 5.34 6.78 -5.10
CA SER A 294 5.94 5.71 -5.92
C SER A 294 5.70 5.89 -7.43
N GLN A 295 4.80 6.81 -7.83
CA GLN A 295 4.49 7.09 -9.24
C GLN A 295 5.29 8.28 -9.80
N LEU A 296 5.98 9.05 -8.94
CA LEU A 296 6.82 10.19 -9.31
C LEU A 296 8.26 9.76 -9.59
#